data_58a33d41c9ab90fdd758d9a58f734312
#
_entry.id   58a33d41c9ab90fdd758d9a58f734312
#
_cell.length_a   1.000
_cell.length_b   1.000
_cell.length_c   1.000
_cell.angle_alpha   90.00
_cell.angle_beta   90.00
_cell.angle_gamma   90.00
#
_symmetry.space_group_name_H-M   'P 1'
#
loop_
_entity.id
_entity.type
_entity.pdbx_description
1 polymer ?
#
loop_
_entity_poly.entity_id
_entity_poly.type
_entity_poly.pdbx_seq_one_letter_code
_entity_poly.pdbx_strand_id
1 'polypeptide(L)'
;LGASGQRRYLVAFTSPAEQRGQSGLMGNWAEVTVSKGRLHMESTGRTNELVDGLRNAPPLHLSGLDQSFFDRYRSVGAGDATTPVNPKYWSNVTMSPDMPTVGAQMAQMYERATGRAIDGVFVHLRHLRHLLL
;
A
#
# COMPACT_ATOMS: atom_id res chain seq x y z
N LEU A 1 13.69 15.11 3.79
CA LEU A 1 13.28 13.74 4.15
C LEU A 1 14.29 13.16 5.15
N GLY A 2 13.82 12.72 6.34
CA GLY A 2 14.68 12.09 7.36
C GLY A 2 15.68 13.02 8.07
N ALA A 3 15.55 14.34 7.97
CA ALA A 3 16.48 15.30 8.60
C ALA A 3 16.38 15.29 10.14
N SER A 4 15.19 15.05 10.67
CA SER A 4 14.89 15.04 12.11
C SER A 4 14.72 13.64 12.71
N GLY A 5 15.21 12.59 12.03
CA GLY A 5 15.09 11.20 12.47
C GLY A 5 14.93 10.25 11.29
N GLN A 6 14.92 8.97 11.61
CA GLN A 6 14.66 7.93 10.60
C GLN A 6 13.19 7.95 10.20
N ARG A 7 12.94 7.90 8.87
CA ARG A 7 11.62 7.78 8.28
C ARG A 7 11.53 6.49 7.48
N ARG A 8 10.37 5.84 7.55
CA ARG A 8 10.11 4.58 6.85
C ARG A 8 9.02 4.79 5.82
N TYR A 9 9.25 4.27 4.62
CA TYR A 9 8.33 4.41 3.48
C TYR A 9 8.05 3.06 2.85
N LEU A 10 6.80 2.87 2.42
CA LEU A 10 6.41 1.78 1.53
C LEU A 10 6.45 2.27 0.10
N VAL A 11 7.15 1.55 -0.77
CA VAL A 11 7.12 1.76 -2.21
C VAL A 11 6.31 0.62 -2.84
N ALA A 12 5.19 0.98 -3.44
CA ALA A 12 4.32 0.04 -4.15
C ALA A 12 4.65 0.07 -5.65
N PHE A 13 5.03 -1.06 -6.21
CA PHE A 13 5.29 -1.18 -7.64
C PHE A 13 4.05 -1.71 -8.34
N THR A 14 3.48 -0.90 -9.24
CA THR A 14 2.26 -1.21 -9.97
C THR A 14 2.53 -1.57 -11.42
N SER A 15 1.67 -2.41 -12.00
CA SER A 15 1.74 -2.81 -13.40
C SER A 15 0.69 -2.06 -14.22
N PRO A 16 1.07 -1.44 -15.36
CA PRO A 16 0.11 -0.77 -16.24
C PRO A 16 -0.80 -1.72 -17.02
N ALA A 17 -0.55 -3.04 -16.96
CA ALA A 17 -1.36 -4.02 -17.68
C ALA A 17 -2.81 -4.07 -17.19
N GLU A 18 -3.07 -3.65 -15.96
CA GLU A 18 -4.41 -3.51 -15.39
C GLU A 18 -4.61 -2.05 -14.96
N GLN A 19 -5.44 -1.33 -15.69
CA GLN A 19 -5.72 0.08 -15.37
C GLN A 19 -6.51 0.20 -14.08
N ARG A 20 -5.97 1.01 -13.17
CA ARG A 20 -6.59 1.40 -11.90
C ARG A 20 -6.37 2.89 -11.66
N GLY A 21 -7.11 3.47 -10.73
CA GLY A 21 -7.01 4.90 -10.42
C GLY A 21 -5.59 5.37 -10.09
N GLN A 22 -4.80 4.52 -9.43
CA GLN A 22 -3.38 4.75 -9.13
C GLN A 22 -2.48 3.80 -9.92
N SER A 23 -2.42 4.00 -11.23
CA SER A 23 -1.40 3.42 -12.12
C SER A 23 -1.38 1.89 -12.29
N GLY A 24 -2.33 1.14 -11.73
CA GLY A 24 -2.43 -0.30 -11.97
C GLY A 24 -2.40 -1.18 -10.72
N LEU A 25 -2.33 -2.49 -10.96
CA LEU A 25 -2.31 -3.48 -9.89
C LEU A 25 -0.94 -3.50 -9.18
N MET A 26 -0.95 -3.47 -7.86
CA MET A 26 0.25 -3.65 -7.05
C MET A 26 0.73 -5.10 -7.11
N GLY A 27 1.91 -5.32 -7.69
CA GLY A 27 2.51 -6.64 -7.82
C GLY A 27 3.62 -6.91 -6.80
N ASN A 28 4.44 -5.89 -6.55
CA ASN A 28 5.60 -5.96 -5.66
C ASN A 28 5.65 -4.73 -4.75
N TRP A 29 6.45 -4.82 -3.71
CA TRP A 29 6.68 -3.72 -2.78
C TRP A 29 8.14 -3.68 -2.32
N ALA A 30 8.53 -2.52 -1.80
CA ALA A 30 9.79 -2.35 -1.06
C ALA A 30 9.54 -1.50 0.19
N GLU A 31 10.20 -1.84 1.28
CA GLU A 31 10.31 -0.99 2.46
C GLU A 31 11.66 -0.28 2.40
N VAL A 32 11.63 1.03 2.50
CA VAL A 32 12.82 1.86 2.51
C VAL A 32 12.84 2.75 3.75
N THR A 33 14.01 2.96 4.30
CA THR A 33 14.23 3.94 5.35
C THR A 33 15.12 5.07 4.85
N VAL A 34 14.84 6.26 5.34
CA VAL A 34 15.64 7.45 5.05
C VAL A 34 16.10 8.06 6.38
N SER A 35 17.39 8.20 6.53
CA SER A 35 18.01 8.82 7.70
C SER A 35 19.21 9.65 7.27
N LYS A 36 19.28 10.90 7.75
CA LYS A 36 20.37 11.84 7.44
C LYS A 36 20.67 11.95 5.94
N GLY A 37 19.61 11.96 5.12
CA GLY A 37 19.71 12.04 3.68
C GLY A 37 20.17 10.76 2.97
N ARG A 38 20.35 9.67 3.71
CA ARG A 38 20.69 8.35 3.15
C ARG A 38 19.46 7.46 3.07
N LEU A 39 19.28 6.80 1.95
CA LEU A 39 18.23 5.83 1.72
C LEU A 39 18.78 4.42 1.85
N HIS A 40 18.08 3.59 2.62
CA HIS A 40 18.36 2.16 2.77
C HIS A 40 17.14 1.35 2.37
N MET A 41 17.36 0.32 1.58
CA MET A 41 16.32 -0.67 1.29
C MET A 41 16.34 -1.73 2.40
N GLU A 42 15.26 -1.80 3.16
CA GLU A 42 15.15 -2.72 4.29
C GLU A 42 14.68 -4.11 3.86
N SER A 43 13.64 -4.12 3.03
CA SER A 43 13.06 -5.37 2.52
C SER A 43 12.28 -5.13 1.22
N THR A 44 12.10 -6.20 0.47
CA THR A 44 11.27 -6.23 -0.74
C THR A 44 10.46 -7.51 -0.75
N GLY A 45 9.35 -7.50 -1.46
CA GLY A 45 8.53 -8.70 -1.59
C GLY A 45 7.45 -8.59 -2.64
N ARG A 46 6.68 -9.66 -2.75
CA ARG A 46 5.49 -9.71 -3.57
C ARG A 46 4.25 -9.35 -2.74
N THR A 47 3.25 -8.81 -3.39
CA THR A 47 1.99 -8.45 -2.72
C THR A 47 1.34 -9.63 -1.97
N ASN A 48 1.52 -10.87 -2.45
CA ASN A 48 1.00 -12.05 -1.76
C ASN A 48 1.56 -12.22 -0.33
N GLU A 49 2.79 -11.81 -0.08
CA GLU A 49 3.37 -11.86 1.28
C GLU A 49 2.65 -10.90 2.24
N LEU A 50 2.25 -9.72 1.76
CA LEU A 50 1.43 -8.79 2.52
C LEU A 50 0.00 -9.31 2.73
N VAL A 51 -0.56 -9.98 1.72
CA VAL A 51 -1.87 -10.66 1.85
C VAL A 51 -1.80 -11.73 2.96
N ASP A 52 -0.77 -12.55 2.96
CA ASP A 52 -0.61 -13.60 3.97
C ASP A 52 -0.33 -13.00 5.36
N GLY A 53 0.48 -11.96 5.44
CA GLY A 53 0.70 -11.23 6.69
C GLY A 53 -0.60 -10.66 7.29
N LEU A 54 -1.43 -10.05 6.45
CA LEU A 54 -2.71 -9.52 6.89
C LEU A 54 -3.72 -10.62 7.27
N ARG A 55 -3.71 -11.75 6.57
CA ARG A 55 -4.57 -12.91 6.90
C ARG A 55 -4.24 -13.51 8.26
N ASN A 56 -2.98 -13.53 8.63
CA ASN A 56 -2.49 -14.07 9.89
C ASN A 56 -2.52 -13.05 11.05
N ALA A 57 -2.87 -11.81 10.77
CA ALA A 57 -3.01 -10.76 11.77
C ALA A 57 -4.45 -10.66 12.31
N PRO A 58 -4.65 -10.01 13.47
CA PRO A 58 -6.01 -9.69 13.94
C PRO A 58 -6.77 -8.85 12.92
N PRO A 59 -8.12 -8.97 12.88
CA PRO A 59 -8.96 -8.21 11.95
C PRO A 59 -8.65 -6.71 11.96
N LEU A 60 -8.64 -6.11 10.78
CA LEU A 60 -8.40 -4.68 10.58
C LEU A 60 -9.63 -4.01 9.99
N HIS A 61 -10.10 -2.95 10.64
CA HIS A 61 -11.05 -2.01 10.08
C HIS A 61 -10.29 -0.76 9.64
N LEU A 62 -10.41 -0.41 8.36
CA LEU A 62 -9.75 0.78 7.83
C LEU A 62 -10.45 2.03 8.33
N SER A 63 -9.69 2.98 8.84
CA SER A 63 -10.17 4.29 9.30
C SER A 63 -9.99 5.37 8.24
N GLY A 64 -10.76 6.45 8.36
CA GLY A 64 -10.67 7.61 7.45
C GLY A 64 -11.35 7.41 6.11
N LEU A 65 -12.15 6.35 5.94
CA LEU A 65 -12.99 6.13 4.77
C LEU A 65 -14.42 6.59 5.06
N ASP A 66 -15.02 7.27 4.10
CA ASP A 66 -16.42 7.65 4.15
C ASP A 66 -17.30 6.75 3.26
N GLN A 67 -18.60 6.85 3.43
CA GLN A 67 -19.56 6.05 2.67
C GLN A 67 -19.45 6.31 1.17
N SER A 68 -19.13 7.54 0.76
CA SER A 68 -18.99 7.89 -0.66
C SER A 68 -17.85 7.15 -1.34
N PHE A 69 -16.79 6.84 -0.60
CA PHE A 69 -15.70 6.01 -1.10
C PHE A 69 -16.19 4.60 -1.42
N PHE A 70 -16.87 3.95 -0.48
CA PHE A 70 -17.40 2.60 -0.70
C PHE A 70 -18.43 2.55 -1.83
N ASP A 71 -19.32 3.53 -1.89
CA ASP A 71 -20.36 3.61 -2.94
C ASP A 71 -19.75 3.77 -4.33
N ARG A 72 -18.70 4.56 -4.44
CA ARG A 72 -18.05 4.88 -5.71
C ARG A 72 -17.17 3.76 -6.22
N TYR A 73 -16.35 3.20 -5.34
CA TYR A 73 -15.35 2.23 -5.75
C TYR A 73 -15.79 0.79 -5.51
N ARG A 74 -16.89 0.58 -4.76
CA ARG A 74 -17.43 -0.75 -4.36
C ARG A 74 -16.33 -1.77 -4.23
N SER A 75 -15.28 -1.33 -3.58
CA SER A 75 -14.01 -2.01 -3.61
C SER A 75 -14.13 -3.30 -2.84
N VAL A 76 -14.36 -4.34 -3.58
CA VAL A 76 -14.46 -5.68 -3.04
C VAL A 76 -13.25 -5.92 -2.13
N GLY A 77 -13.52 -5.98 -0.83
CA GLY A 77 -12.51 -6.28 0.15
C GLY A 77 -12.01 -5.10 1.01
N ALA A 78 -12.40 -3.85 0.74
CA ALA A 78 -12.02 -2.72 1.62
C ALA A 78 -12.61 -2.82 3.03
N GLY A 79 -13.69 -3.58 3.18
CA GLY A 79 -14.42 -3.63 4.43
C GLY A 79 -15.29 -2.39 4.66
N ASP A 80 -15.94 -2.33 5.79
CA ASP A 80 -16.75 -1.21 6.27
C ASP A 80 -16.75 -1.19 7.80
N ALA A 81 -17.64 -0.40 8.41
CA ALA A 81 -17.74 -0.29 9.87
C ALA A 81 -18.04 -1.64 10.57
N THR A 82 -18.68 -2.59 9.87
CA THR A 82 -19.10 -3.89 10.42
C THR A 82 -18.23 -5.05 9.93
N THR A 83 -17.61 -4.89 8.75
CA THR A 83 -16.83 -5.93 8.09
C THR A 83 -15.36 -5.48 7.99
N PRO A 84 -14.41 -6.25 8.53
CA PRO A 84 -13.00 -5.90 8.41
C PRO A 84 -12.49 -6.01 6.97
N VAL A 85 -11.36 -5.37 6.69
CA VAL A 85 -10.70 -5.45 5.40
C VAL A 85 -10.34 -6.90 5.05
N ASN A 86 -10.64 -7.31 3.83
CA ASN A 86 -10.20 -8.59 3.31
C ASN A 86 -8.70 -8.49 2.93
N PRO A 87 -7.86 -9.45 3.33
CA PRO A 87 -6.44 -9.45 2.97
C PRO A 87 -6.16 -9.29 1.47
N LYS A 88 -7.02 -9.83 0.61
CA LYS A 88 -6.91 -9.70 -0.85
C LYS A 88 -7.16 -8.28 -1.37
N TYR A 89 -7.63 -7.36 -0.51
CA TYR A 89 -7.80 -5.96 -0.87
C TYR A 89 -6.49 -5.30 -1.33
N TRP A 90 -5.33 -5.81 -0.92
CA TRP A 90 -4.04 -5.37 -1.46
C TRP A 90 -4.03 -5.28 -3.00
N SER A 91 -4.70 -6.21 -3.68
CA SER A 91 -4.82 -6.20 -5.14
C SER A 91 -5.68 -5.05 -5.68
N ASN A 92 -6.55 -4.47 -4.85
CA ASN A 92 -7.52 -3.44 -5.24
C ASN A 92 -7.28 -2.09 -4.58
N VAL A 93 -6.29 -1.99 -3.69
CA VAL A 93 -6.05 -0.76 -2.91
C VAL A 93 -5.78 0.47 -3.79
N THR A 94 -5.29 0.27 -5.00
CA THR A 94 -4.99 1.33 -5.98
C THR A 94 -6.18 1.72 -6.87
N MET A 95 -7.41 1.28 -6.58
CA MET A 95 -8.58 1.59 -7.40
C MET A 95 -8.98 3.06 -7.35
N SER A 96 -8.88 3.69 -6.19
CA SER A 96 -9.17 5.13 -6.06
C SER A 96 -8.05 5.99 -6.66
N PRO A 97 -8.37 7.06 -7.39
CA PRO A 97 -7.38 8.03 -7.84
C PRO A 97 -6.90 8.97 -6.71
N ASP A 98 -7.55 8.94 -5.55
CA ASP A 98 -7.19 9.78 -4.41
C ASP A 98 -6.00 9.19 -3.65
N MET A 99 -4.78 9.64 -3.98
CA MET A 99 -3.55 9.13 -3.39
C MET A 99 -3.47 9.31 -1.86
N PRO A 100 -3.91 10.40 -1.25
CA PRO A 100 -3.94 10.49 0.21
C PRO A 100 -4.74 9.37 0.87
N THR A 101 -5.93 9.07 0.37
CA THR A 101 -6.76 7.96 0.87
C THR A 101 -6.11 6.60 0.64
N VAL A 102 -5.62 6.34 -0.57
CA VAL A 102 -4.91 5.10 -0.91
C VAL A 102 -3.68 4.91 -0.01
N GLY A 103 -2.87 5.94 0.16
CA GLY A 103 -1.69 5.91 1.02
C GLY A 103 -2.03 5.62 2.48
N ALA A 104 -3.09 6.23 3.00
CA ALA A 104 -3.55 5.98 4.38
C ALA A 104 -4.02 4.53 4.57
N GLN A 105 -4.74 3.97 3.60
CA GLN A 105 -5.16 2.55 3.63
C GLN A 105 -3.95 1.62 3.58
N MET A 106 -3.03 1.86 2.66
CA MET A 106 -1.82 1.05 2.53
C MET A 106 -0.98 1.08 3.80
N ALA A 107 -0.87 2.23 4.46
CA ALA A 107 -0.14 2.37 5.71
C ALA A 107 -0.76 1.51 6.83
N GLN A 108 -2.08 1.58 7.00
CA GLN A 108 -2.80 0.79 8.00
C GLN A 108 -2.68 -0.72 7.75
N MET A 109 -2.85 -1.13 6.50
CA MET A 109 -2.73 -2.54 6.09
C MET A 109 -1.31 -3.06 6.27
N TYR A 110 -0.30 -2.25 5.91
CA TYR A 110 1.11 -2.63 6.04
C TYR A 110 1.52 -2.80 7.51
N GLU A 111 1.15 -1.85 8.36
CA GLU A 111 1.42 -1.95 9.80
C GLU A 111 0.76 -3.19 10.41
N ARG A 112 -0.49 -3.48 10.02
CA ARG A 112 -1.19 -4.68 10.49
C ARG A 112 -0.53 -5.96 10.01
N ALA A 113 -0.09 -6.02 8.76
CA ALA A 113 0.52 -7.20 8.17
C ALA A 113 1.94 -7.47 8.69
N THR A 114 2.70 -6.43 9.03
CA THR A 114 4.13 -6.52 9.33
C THR A 114 4.51 -6.12 10.75
N GLY A 115 3.63 -5.44 11.47
CA GLY A 115 3.91 -4.83 12.78
C GLY A 115 4.76 -3.54 12.69
N ARG A 116 5.04 -3.03 11.48
CA ARG A 116 5.88 -1.86 11.27
C ARG A 116 5.07 -0.70 10.73
N ALA A 117 5.07 0.42 11.46
CA ALA A 117 4.47 1.67 11.01
C ALA A 117 5.33 2.31 9.91
N ILE A 118 4.67 2.97 8.96
CA ILE A 118 5.31 3.72 7.87
C ILE A 118 4.89 5.18 7.89
N ASP A 119 5.80 6.06 7.50
CA ASP A 119 5.60 7.52 7.47
C ASP A 119 5.01 8.01 6.14
N GLY A 120 5.05 7.18 5.11
CA GLY A 120 4.49 7.52 3.81
C GLY A 120 4.53 6.37 2.81
N VAL A 121 3.79 6.58 1.72
CA VAL A 121 3.68 5.59 0.63
C VAL A 121 4.01 6.27 -0.69
N PHE A 122 4.80 5.59 -1.51
CA PHE A 122 5.03 5.94 -2.89
C PHE A 122 4.45 4.85 -3.80
N VAL A 123 3.66 5.26 -4.78
CA VAL A 123 3.18 4.36 -5.83
C VAL A 123 4.00 4.62 -7.09
N HIS A 124 4.69 3.59 -7.56
CA HIS A 124 5.57 3.67 -8.71
C HIS A 124 5.07 2.77 -9.84
N LEU A 125 4.80 3.38 -10.99
CA LEU A 125 4.45 2.65 -12.21
C LEU A 125 5.68 1.96 -12.79
N ARG A 126 5.64 0.64 -12.87
CA ARG A 126 6.71 -0.15 -13.46
C ARG A 126 6.62 -0.08 -14.98
N HIS A 127 7.38 0.81 -15.60
CA HIS A 127 7.64 0.77 -17.04
C HIS A 127 8.71 -0.29 -17.31
N LEU A 128 8.29 -1.44 -17.82
CA LEU A 128 9.14 -2.61 -18.03
C LEU A 128 10.31 -2.42 -19.05
N ARG A 129 10.42 -1.27 -19.68
CA ARG A 129 11.40 -1.08 -20.77
C ARG A 129 12.59 -0.17 -20.49
N HIS A 130 12.63 0.53 -19.37
CA HIS A 130 13.69 1.52 -19.12
C HIS A 130 14.48 1.35 -17.83
N LEU A 131 14.31 0.27 -17.08
CA LEU A 131 15.04 -0.02 -15.85
C LEU A 131 16.05 -1.18 -16.00
N LEU A 132 16.38 -1.58 -17.20
CA LEU A 132 17.45 -2.55 -17.52
C LEU A 132 18.69 -1.87 -18.09
N LEU A 133 18.96 -0.69 -17.64
CA LEU A 133 20.26 -0.05 -17.90
C LEU A 133 21.02 0.08 -16.60
#